data_7c5129cd4512ea748c4d0adba640e1f7
#
_entry.id   7c5129cd4512ea748c4d0adba640e1f7
#
_cell.length_a   1.000
_cell.length_b   1.000
_cell.length_c   1.000
_cell.angle_alpha   90.00
_cell.angle_beta   90.00
_cell.angle_gamma   90.00
#
_symmetry.space_group_name_H-M   'P 1'
#
loop_
_entity.id
_entity.type
_entity.pdbx_description
1 polymer ?
#
loop_
_entity_poly.entity_id
_entity_poly.type
_entity_poly.pdbx_seq_one_letter_code
_entity_poly.pdbx_strand_id
1 'polypeptide(L)'
;MAKELKNLTKRADNYSQWYNDLVVKADLAEQSAVRGCMVIKPYGYAIWEKMQHQLDLMFKETGAQNAYFPLLIPKSFLSREAEHVEGFAKECAVVTHYRLRSKEDKSGVEVDPTAKLDEELIIRPTSETIIWNTYKNWIHSWRDLPLMCNQWCNVMRWEMRTRPFLRTSEFLWQEGHTAHATKEEAEKEAQKMLHVYADFAENWMAVPVVQGVKSATERFAGALDTYTIEAMMQDGKALQSGTSHFLGQNFAKAFGVTFLNKDNKPEYVWATSWGVSTRLIGALIMTHSDDNGLVLPPKLAPIQVVIVPVTKGGDQLNAITEKLTPVINELRAAGISVKYDDADNKRPGFKFADYELKGVPVRLVMGGRDLEQGTIEVMRRDTLEKETRPIDGIVVYVEQLLKDIQANIYKKALDYRNAHIYECDNYDEFKERIKDGGFFLCHWDGTAETEAKLKEDPPATIRCVPFMFEQTPGIDMVSGKPATQRVLIARSY
;
A
#
# COMPACT_ATOMS: atom_id res chain seq x y z
N MET A 1 29.29 14.55 2.33
CA MET A 1 27.96 14.56 3.01
C MET A 1 26.81 14.99 2.08
N ALA A 2 26.67 16.24 1.62
CA ALA A 2 25.55 16.58 0.69
C ALA A 2 25.64 15.88 -0.68
N LYS A 3 26.85 15.58 -1.17
CA LYS A 3 27.07 14.75 -2.38
C LYS A 3 26.70 13.29 -2.18
N GLU A 4 26.83 12.74 -0.99
CA GLU A 4 26.48 11.35 -0.66
C GLU A 4 24.96 11.15 -0.60
N LEU A 5 24.21 12.14 -0.13
CA LEU A 5 22.75 12.14 -0.17
C LEU A 5 22.20 12.15 -1.60
N LYS A 6 22.90 12.84 -2.52
CA LYS A 6 22.50 12.94 -3.94
C LYS A 6 22.99 11.76 -4.81
N ASN A 7 23.71 10.80 -4.24
CA ASN A 7 24.28 9.68 -5.00
C ASN A 7 23.29 8.49 -5.06
N LEU A 8 22.07 8.73 -5.54
CA LEU A 8 21.13 7.68 -5.88
C LEU A 8 21.50 7.04 -7.21
N THR A 9 21.31 5.75 -7.34
CA THR A 9 21.26 5.08 -8.64
C THR A 9 20.17 5.75 -9.47
N LYS A 10 20.43 6.02 -10.74
CA LYS A 10 19.40 6.61 -11.61
C LYS A 10 18.39 5.57 -12.04
N ARG A 11 17.12 5.94 -12.15
CA ARG A 11 16.03 5.06 -12.60
C ARG A 11 16.33 4.43 -13.96
N ALA A 12 16.88 5.20 -14.89
CA ALA A 12 17.23 4.74 -16.23
C ALA A 12 18.36 3.70 -16.24
N ASP A 13 19.29 3.78 -15.28
CA ASP A 13 20.43 2.86 -15.21
C ASP A 13 20.03 1.53 -14.53
N ASN A 14 19.34 1.60 -13.41
CA ASN A 14 18.84 0.42 -12.69
C ASN A 14 17.68 0.80 -11.77
N TYR A 15 16.46 0.63 -12.25
CA TYR A 15 15.25 0.98 -11.53
C TYR A 15 15.09 0.22 -10.20
N SER A 16 15.49 -1.05 -10.17
CA SER A 16 15.41 -1.88 -8.96
C SER A 16 16.38 -1.37 -7.88
N GLN A 17 17.61 -1.03 -8.26
CA GLN A 17 18.60 -0.52 -7.31
C GLN A 17 18.25 0.90 -6.86
N TRP A 18 17.74 1.76 -7.77
CA TRP A 18 17.22 3.08 -7.42
C TRP A 18 16.18 3.00 -6.29
N TYR A 19 15.22 2.08 -6.42
CA TYR A 19 14.19 1.88 -5.41
C TYR A 19 14.78 1.48 -4.04
N ASN A 20 15.68 0.52 -4.03
CA ASN A 20 16.32 0.06 -2.80
C ASN A 20 17.17 1.16 -2.15
N ASP A 21 17.95 1.88 -2.95
CA ASP A 21 18.76 3.02 -2.48
C ASP A 21 17.87 4.09 -1.84
N LEU A 22 16.75 4.40 -2.49
CA LEU A 22 15.83 5.42 -2.04
C LEU A 22 15.17 5.06 -0.71
N VAL A 23 14.72 3.81 -0.54
CA VAL A 23 14.14 3.34 0.72
C VAL A 23 15.10 3.52 1.89
N VAL A 24 16.38 3.17 1.69
CA VAL A 24 17.40 3.26 2.74
C VAL A 24 17.83 4.72 2.98
N LYS A 25 18.14 5.46 1.92
CA LYS A 25 18.68 6.83 2.03
C LYS A 25 17.67 7.86 2.50
N ALA A 26 16.39 7.66 2.17
CA ALA A 26 15.31 8.52 2.67
C ALA A 26 14.84 8.16 4.09
N ASP A 27 15.54 7.30 4.80
CA ASP A 27 15.22 6.85 6.16
C ASP A 27 13.84 6.19 6.30
N LEU A 28 13.41 5.41 5.30
CA LEU A 28 12.11 4.73 5.33
C LEU A 28 12.16 3.39 6.03
N ALA A 29 13.12 2.54 5.68
CA ALA A 29 13.27 1.21 6.24
C ALA A 29 14.69 0.67 6.04
N GLU A 30 15.04 -0.34 6.83
CA GLU A 30 16.30 -1.07 6.72
C GLU A 30 16.08 -2.55 7.02
N GLN A 31 17.04 -3.39 6.66
CA GLN A 31 16.99 -4.81 6.95
C GLN A 31 17.15 -5.06 8.46
N SER A 32 16.35 -5.97 9.00
CA SER A 32 16.53 -6.47 10.35
C SER A 32 17.52 -7.66 10.39
N ALA A 33 17.78 -8.18 11.59
CA ALA A 33 18.54 -9.41 11.76
C ALA A 33 17.81 -10.65 11.19
N VAL A 34 16.50 -10.58 10.95
CA VAL A 34 15.69 -11.65 10.37
C VAL A 34 15.43 -11.33 8.91
N ARG A 35 15.89 -12.21 8.03
CA ARG A 35 15.74 -12.04 6.58
C ARG A 35 14.26 -11.87 6.20
N GLY A 36 13.99 -10.84 5.43
CA GLY A 36 12.65 -10.54 4.95
C GLY A 36 11.75 -9.79 5.93
N CYS A 37 12.21 -9.58 7.15
CA CYS A 37 11.54 -8.74 8.14
C CYS A 37 12.27 -7.40 8.23
N MET A 38 11.58 -6.31 7.88
CA MET A 38 12.16 -4.96 7.84
C MET A 38 11.98 -4.23 9.15
N VAL A 39 12.96 -3.38 9.50
CA VAL A 39 12.73 -2.30 10.44
C VAL A 39 12.18 -1.11 9.65
N ILE A 40 10.94 -0.73 9.90
CA ILE A 40 10.38 0.50 9.35
C ILE A 40 10.79 1.65 10.26
N LYS A 41 11.59 2.57 9.73
CA LYS A 41 12.17 3.68 10.48
C LYS A 41 11.11 4.76 10.77
N PRO A 42 11.33 5.66 11.71
CA PRO A 42 10.31 6.66 12.11
C PRO A 42 9.71 7.45 10.97
N TYR A 43 10.49 7.85 9.96
CA TYR A 43 9.98 8.61 8.83
C TYR A 43 9.09 7.75 7.90
N GLY A 44 9.49 6.52 7.63
CA GLY A 44 8.68 5.55 6.89
C GLY A 44 7.41 5.18 7.63
N TYR A 45 7.50 5.00 8.95
CA TYR A 45 6.35 4.68 9.79
C TYR A 45 5.35 5.85 9.86
N ALA A 46 5.84 7.09 9.90
CA ALA A 46 4.97 8.27 9.87
C ALA A 46 4.13 8.38 8.58
N ILE A 47 4.65 7.90 7.44
CA ILE A 47 3.85 7.79 6.21
C ILE A 47 2.75 6.75 6.41
N TRP A 48 3.08 5.59 6.98
CA TRP A 48 2.09 4.54 7.29
C TRP A 48 1.01 5.02 8.26
N GLU A 49 1.38 5.74 9.31
CA GLU A 49 0.42 6.31 10.27
C GLU A 49 -0.59 7.23 9.60
N LYS A 50 -0.16 8.06 8.64
CA LYS A 50 -1.07 8.92 7.87
C LYS A 50 -2.00 8.10 6.96
N MET A 51 -1.49 7.06 6.30
CA MET A 51 -2.31 6.14 5.51
C MET A 51 -3.32 5.41 6.39
N GLN A 52 -2.87 4.86 7.51
CA GLN A 52 -3.70 4.15 8.48
C GLN A 52 -4.80 5.06 9.03
N HIS A 53 -4.46 6.26 9.46
CA HIS A 53 -5.43 7.21 10.00
C HIS A 53 -6.55 7.51 8.99
N GLN A 54 -6.20 7.83 7.75
CA GLN A 54 -7.19 8.18 6.75
C GLN A 54 -8.05 6.97 6.32
N LEU A 55 -7.44 5.83 6.09
CA LEU A 55 -8.16 4.60 5.76
C LEU A 55 -9.10 4.18 6.90
N ASP A 56 -8.66 4.29 8.15
CA ASP A 56 -9.48 3.97 9.32
C ASP A 56 -10.75 4.84 9.40
N LEU A 57 -10.62 6.14 9.09
CA LEU A 57 -11.78 7.03 8.98
C LEU A 57 -12.74 6.57 7.88
N MET A 58 -12.21 6.26 6.68
CA MET A 58 -13.02 5.81 5.55
C MET A 58 -13.72 4.47 5.84
N PHE A 59 -13.08 3.55 6.54
CA PHE A 59 -13.70 2.28 6.95
C PHE A 59 -14.83 2.51 7.96
N LYS A 60 -14.61 3.37 8.95
CA LYS A 60 -15.65 3.72 9.94
C LYS A 60 -16.87 4.39 9.31
N GLU A 61 -16.68 5.20 8.27
CA GLU A 61 -17.77 5.77 7.49
C GLU A 61 -18.63 4.70 6.79
N THR A 62 -18.06 3.54 6.44
CA THR A 62 -18.82 2.41 5.90
C THR A 62 -19.58 1.62 6.97
N GLY A 63 -19.35 1.89 8.25
CA GLY A 63 -19.90 1.17 9.39
C GLY A 63 -19.00 0.06 9.95
N ALA A 64 -17.79 -0.12 9.41
CA ALA A 64 -16.84 -1.09 9.94
C ALA A 64 -16.28 -0.63 11.30
N GLN A 65 -16.06 -1.57 12.19
CA GLN A 65 -15.52 -1.36 13.53
C GLN A 65 -14.21 -2.10 13.70
N ASN A 66 -13.26 -1.49 14.40
CA ASN A 66 -11.98 -2.15 14.69
C ASN A 66 -12.12 -3.18 15.77
N ALA A 67 -11.52 -4.35 15.54
CA ALA A 67 -11.38 -5.42 16.50
C ALA A 67 -9.92 -5.94 16.48
N TYR A 68 -9.57 -6.77 17.44
CA TYR A 68 -8.27 -7.44 17.47
C TYR A 68 -8.45 -8.93 17.69
N PHE A 69 -7.82 -9.74 16.83
CA PHE A 69 -7.80 -11.18 16.90
C PHE A 69 -6.38 -11.69 17.16
N PRO A 70 -6.21 -12.84 17.83
CA PRO A 70 -4.91 -13.35 18.23
C PRO A 70 -3.94 -13.58 17.06
N LEU A 71 -2.65 -13.38 17.33
CA LEU A 71 -1.56 -13.64 16.40
C LEU A 71 -1.42 -15.13 16.08
N LEU A 72 -1.61 -15.99 17.09
CA LEU A 72 -1.40 -17.43 16.99
C LEU A 72 -2.70 -18.15 16.64
N ILE A 73 -2.65 -19.00 15.64
CA ILE A 73 -3.79 -19.79 15.15
C ILE A 73 -3.48 -21.28 15.36
N PRO A 74 -4.38 -22.08 15.94
CA PRO A 74 -4.21 -23.52 15.98
C PRO A 74 -4.07 -24.12 14.57
N LYS A 75 -3.08 -24.98 14.36
CA LYS A 75 -2.83 -25.62 13.05
C LYS A 75 -4.07 -26.33 12.50
N SER A 76 -4.88 -26.92 13.37
CA SER A 76 -6.12 -27.59 13.00
C SER A 76 -7.16 -26.67 12.33
N PHE A 77 -7.10 -25.36 12.58
CA PHE A 77 -8.01 -24.39 11.94
C PHE A 77 -7.75 -24.25 10.45
N LEU A 78 -6.46 -24.25 10.03
CA LEU A 78 -6.11 -24.21 8.63
C LEU A 78 -6.64 -25.41 7.84
N SER A 79 -6.73 -26.57 8.48
CA SER A 79 -7.20 -27.81 7.85
C SER A 79 -8.71 -27.87 7.60
N ARG A 80 -9.49 -26.90 8.09
CA ARG A 80 -10.96 -26.90 7.95
C ARG A 80 -11.43 -26.37 6.59
N GLU A 81 -10.61 -25.56 5.92
CA GLU A 81 -10.92 -25.01 4.61
C GLU A 81 -9.79 -25.37 3.66
N ALA A 82 -10.03 -26.33 2.74
CA ALA A 82 -9.00 -26.98 1.93
C ALA A 82 -8.30 -26.03 0.94
N GLU A 83 -9.04 -25.14 0.30
CA GLU A 83 -8.46 -24.18 -0.66
C GLU A 83 -7.56 -23.16 0.06
N HIS A 84 -7.94 -22.76 1.26
CA HIS A 84 -7.14 -21.88 2.10
C HIS A 84 -5.82 -22.52 2.51
N VAL A 85 -5.84 -23.81 2.84
CA VAL A 85 -4.63 -24.61 3.12
C VAL A 85 -3.69 -24.62 1.93
N GLU A 86 -4.18 -24.90 0.73
CA GLU A 86 -3.37 -24.93 -0.48
C GLU A 86 -2.67 -23.58 -0.74
N GLY A 87 -3.37 -22.47 -0.49
CA GLY A 87 -2.85 -21.11 -0.69
C GLY A 87 -1.73 -20.73 0.28
N PHE A 88 -1.84 -21.09 1.56
CA PHE A 88 -0.96 -20.56 2.61
C PHE A 88 -0.04 -21.57 3.28
N ALA A 89 -0.27 -22.87 3.17
CA ALA A 89 0.51 -23.88 3.88
C ALA A 89 2.03 -23.80 3.65
N LYS A 90 2.46 -23.40 2.47
CA LYS A 90 3.89 -23.30 2.10
C LYS A 90 4.60 -22.09 2.69
N GLU A 91 3.86 -21.10 3.20
CA GLU A 91 4.38 -19.81 3.65
C GLU A 91 4.20 -19.58 5.16
N CYS A 92 3.69 -20.56 5.89
CA CYS A 92 3.43 -20.43 7.32
C CYS A 92 4.69 -20.56 8.16
N ALA A 93 4.82 -19.66 9.15
CA ALA A 93 5.75 -19.84 10.26
C ALA A 93 5.04 -20.61 11.38
N VAL A 94 5.68 -21.65 11.90
CA VAL A 94 5.09 -22.59 12.85
C VAL A 94 5.78 -22.46 14.21
N VAL A 95 4.99 -22.32 15.28
CA VAL A 95 5.45 -22.33 16.67
C VAL A 95 5.21 -23.71 17.24
N THR A 96 6.28 -24.37 17.68
CA THR A 96 6.29 -25.75 18.14
C THR A 96 6.50 -25.91 19.66
N HIS A 97 7.10 -24.89 20.29
CA HIS A 97 7.46 -24.89 21.73
C HIS A 97 7.12 -23.53 22.36
N TYR A 98 6.81 -23.53 23.65
CA TYR A 98 6.41 -22.34 24.39
C TYR A 98 7.49 -21.79 25.31
N ARG A 99 8.69 -22.42 25.38
CA ARG A 99 9.72 -22.01 26.32
C ARG A 99 11.13 -22.30 25.81
N LEU A 100 12.08 -21.44 26.19
CA LEU A 100 13.52 -21.68 26.13
C LEU A 100 14.05 -22.05 27.50
N ARG A 101 15.21 -22.74 27.54
CA ARG A 101 15.98 -22.98 28.74
C ARG A 101 17.46 -22.58 28.54
N SER A 102 18.18 -22.34 29.62
CA SER A 102 19.62 -22.15 29.54
C SER A 102 20.31 -23.45 29.16
N LYS A 103 21.30 -23.38 28.31
CA LYS A 103 22.18 -24.53 28.02
C LYS A 103 22.95 -24.93 29.29
N GLU A 104 23.33 -26.20 29.41
CA GLU A 104 24.07 -26.73 30.57
C GLU A 104 25.41 -26.04 30.75
N ASP A 105 26.09 -25.70 29.67
CA ASP A 105 27.39 -24.98 29.65
C ASP A 105 27.24 -23.45 29.85
N LYS A 106 26.04 -22.94 30.07
CA LYS A 106 25.70 -21.51 30.20
C LYS A 106 26.12 -20.63 29.00
N SER A 107 26.40 -21.22 27.84
CA SER A 107 26.79 -20.48 26.61
C SER A 107 25.63 -19.77 25.90
N GLY A 108 24.42 -19.90 26.40
CA GLY A 108 23.21 -19.28 25.78
C GLY A 108 21.95 -20.03 26.14
N VAL A 109 20.96 -19.90 25.23
CA VAL A 109 19.64 -20.55 25.37
C VAL A 109 19.43 -21.58 24.26
N GLU A 110 18.59 -22.56 24.55
CA GLU A 110 18.09 -23.54 23.59
C GLU A 110 16.57 -23.76 23.77
N VAL A 111 15.94 -24.33 22.78
CA VAL A 111 14.54 -24.75 22.90
C VAL A 111 14.42 -25.82 23.99
N ASP A 112 13.53 -25.64 24.95
CA ASP A 112 13.26 -26.64 25.97
C ASP A 112 12.46 -27.81 25.39
N PRO A 113 13.03 -29.03 25.25
CA PRO A 113 12.34 -30.16 24.65
C PRO A 113 11.06 -30.58 25.42
N THR A 114 10.99 -30.24 26.72
CA THR A 114 9.85 -30.57 27.58
C THR A 114 8.68 -29.59 27.41
N ALA A 115 8.92 -28.47 26.69
CA ALA A 115 7.94 -27.43 26.46
C ALA A 115 7.33 -27.51 25.06
N LYS A 116 7.31 -28.69 24.44
CA LYS A 116 6.63 -28.90 23.17
C LYS A 116 5.12 -28.69 23.32
N LEU A 117 4.51 -27.97 22.38
CA LEU A 117 3.06 -27.78 22.34
C LEU A 117 2.37 -29.09 21.98
N ASP A 118 1.21 -29.35 22.58
CA ASP A 118 0.36 -30.49 22.22
C ASP A 118 -0.17 -30.34 20.78
N GLU A 119 -0.52 -29.12 20.40
CA GLU A 119 -0.84 -28.73 19.03
C GLU A 119 0.04 -27.56 18.60
N GLU A 120 0.65 -27.67 17.43
CA GLU A 120 1.46 -26.60 16.84
C GLU A 120 0.58 -25.40 16.49
N LEU A 121 1.13 -24.21 16.67
CA LEU A 121 0.46 -22.95 16.35
C LEU A 121 1.11 -22.30 15.12
N ILE A 122 0.29 -21.58 14.37
CA ILE A 122 0.71 -20.85 13.18
C ILE A 122 0.74 -19.36 13.53
N ILE A 123 1.81 -18.68 13.16
CA ILE A 123 1.79 -17.21 13.12
C ILE A 123 0.92 -16.83 11.93
N ARG A 124 -0.12 -16.05 12.16
CA ARG A 124 -1.15 -15.74 11.15
C ARG A 124 -0.56 -15.25 9.82
N PRO A 125 -0.80 -15.94 8.70
CA PRO A 125 -0.53 -15.41 7.36
C PRO A 125 -1.68 -14.53 6.86
N THR A 126 -2.84 -14.73 7.42
CA THR A 126 -4.11 -14.01 7.31
C THR A 126 -5.03 -14.54 8.40
N SER A 127 -6.14 -13.89 8.72
CA SER A 127 -6.89 -14.19 9.95
C SER A 127 -8.27 -14.81 9.73
N GLU A 128 -8.65 -15.19 8.50
CA GLU A 128 -9.98 -15.75 8.20
C GLU A 128 -10.37 -16.87 9.17
N THR A 129 -9.48 -17.84 9.35
CA THR A 129 -9.83 -19.05 10.13
C THR A 129 -10.12 -18.76 11.60
N ILE A 130 -9.30 -17.91 12.25
CA ILE A 130 -9.53 -17.54 13.65
C ILE A 130 -10.73 -16.60 13.81
N ILE A 131 -10.94 -15.71 12.85
CA ILE A 131 -12.07 -14.77 12.84
C ILE A 131 -13.37 -15.53 12.67
N TRP A 132 -13.46 -16.44 11.70
CA TRP A 132 -14.67 -17.21 11.46
C TRP A 132 -15.00 -18.18 12.60
N ASN A 133 -13.97 -18.73 13.25
CA ASN A 133 -14.19 -19.48 14.48
C ASN A 133 -14.76 -18.61 15.62
N THR A 134 -14.40 -17.33 15.66
CA THR A 134 -14.93 -16.37 16.65
C THR A 134 -16.33 -15.91 16.28
N TYR A 135 -16.62 -15.63 15.01
CA TYR A 135 -17.92 -15.17 14.52
C TYR A 135 -19.03 -16.18 14.80
N LYS A 136 -18.72 -17.48 14.86
CA LYS A 136 -19.65 -18.50 15.29
C LYS A 136 -20.30 -18.18 16.66
N ASN A 137 -19.57 -17.50 17.55
CA ASN A 137 -20.05 -17.15 18.88
C ASN A 137 -20.73 -15.78 18.94
N TRP A 138 -20.59 -14.95 17.89
CA TRP A 138 -21.13 -13.60 17.85
C TRP A 138 -22.39 -13.47 17.02
N ILE A 139 -22.60 -14.39 16.06
CA ILE A 139 -23.72 -14.36 15.12
C ILE A 139 -24.71 -15.47 15.49
N HIS A 140 -25.93 -15.09 15.83
CA HIS A 140 -27.00 -16.03 16.19
C HIS A 140 -28.29 -15.76 15.41
N SER A 141 -28.59 -14.50 15.10
CA SER A 141 -29.80 -14.11 14.40
C SER A 141 -29.53 -13.05 13.33
N TRP A 142 -30.50 -12.83 12.47
CA TRP A 142 -30.45 -11.79 11.44
C TRP A 142 -30.23 -10.37 12.03
N ARG A 143 -30.50 -10.18 13.33
CA ARG A 143 -30.27 -8.89 14.02
C ARG A 143 -28.81 -8.60 14.30
N ASP A 144 -27.97 -9.62 14.27
CA ASP A 144 -26.52 -9.50 14.46
C ASP A 144 -25.79 -9.14 13.15
N LEU A 145 -26.54 -9.06 12.04
CA LEU A 145 -26.00 -8.80 10.71
C LEU A 145 -26.43 -7.43 10.16
N PRO A 146 -25.61 -6.75 9.35
CA PRO A 146 -24.25 -7.17 8.99
C PRO A 146 -23.28 -7.01 10.17
N LEU A 147 -22.35 -7.95 10.31
CA LEU A 147 -21.21 -7.82 11.21
C LEU A 147 -19.99 -7.42 10.39
N MET A 148 -19.41 -6.26 10.69
CA MET A 148 -18.33 -5.68 9.90
C MET A 148 -17.16 -5.30 10.79
N CYS A 149 -16.10 -6.09 10.79
CA CYS A 149 -14.90 -5.85 11.57
C CYS A 149 -13.70 -5.55 10.67
N ASN A 150 -12.86 -4.63 11.12
CA ASN A 150 -11.53 -4.37 10.58
C ASN A 150 -10.48 -4.65 11.65
N GLN A 151 -9.32 -5.13 11.26
CA GLN A 151 -8.19 -5.35 12.15
C GLN A 151 -6.93 -4.72 11.56
N TRP A 152 -6.27 -3.85 12.32
CA TRP A 152 -4.92 -3.37 12.03
C TRP A 152 -3.91 -4.27 12.73
N CYS A 153 -3.05 -4.94 11.97
CA CYS A 153 -2.12 -5.89 12.54
C CYS A 153 -0.92 -6.16 11.61
N ASN A 154 -0.01 -7.01 12.09
CA ASN A 154 0.99 -7.66 11.27
C ASN A 154 0.52 -9.05 10.85
N VAL A 155 1.09 -9.56 9.77
CA VAL A 155 1.00 -10.95 9.34
C VAL A 155 2.39 -11.43 8.88
N MET A 156 2.57 -12.74 8.84
CA MET A 156 3.81 -13.35 8.39
C MET A 156 3.55 -14.38 7.29
N ARG A 157 4.18 -14.18 6.14
CA ARG A 157 4.20 -15.09 5.00
C ARG A 157 5.65 -15.32 4.60
N TRP A 158 6.18 -16.51 4.79
CA TRP A 158 7.60 -16.78 4.58
C TRP A 158 7.99 -16.58 3.12
N GLU A 159 8.65 -15.46 2.84
CA GLU A 159 8.99 -15.02 1.49
C GLU A 159 10.49 -15.25 1.21
N MET A 160 10.81 -15.90 0.11
CA MET A 160 12.19 -16.20 -0.29
C MET A 160 12.83 -15.06 -1.10
N ARG A 161 12.04 -14.26 -1.81
CA ARG A 161 12.50 -13.16 -2.67
C ARG A 161 11.94 -11.83 -2.16
N THR A 162 12.60 -11.28 -1.18
CA THR A 162 12.12 -10.07 -0.50
C THR A 162 12.50 -8.79 -1.22
N ARG A 163 11.62 -7.80 -1.13
CA ARG A 163 11.83 -6.43 -1.58
C ARG A 163 11.14 -5.46 -0.61
N PRO A 164 11.82 -4.41 -0.12
CA PRO A 164 11.27 -3.52 0.88
C PRO A 164 9.87 -3.02 0.54
N PHE A 165 8.95 -3.06 1.48
CA PHE A 165 7.53 -2.73 1.38
C PHE A 165 6.72 -3.56 0.38
N LEU A 166 7.27 -3.94 -0.76
CA LEU A 166 6.55 -4.61 -1.85
C LEU A 166 6.32 -6.10 -1.58
N ARG A 167 7.34 -6.75 -1.04
CA ARG A 167 7.34 -8.20 -0.80
C ARG A 167 8.25 -8.54 0.36
N THR A 168 7.69 -8.68 1.54
CA THR A 168 8.40 -8.96 2.80
C THR A 168 7.77 -10.14 3.52
N SER A 169 8.56 -10.83 4.35
CA SER A 169 8.04 -11.97 5.12
C SER A 169 7.08 -11.52 6.21
N GLU A 170 7.38 -10.43 6.90
CA GLU A 170 6.46 -9.75 7.81
C GLU A 170 6.07 -8.40 7.22
N PHE A 171 4.80 -8.02 7.35
CA PHE A 171 4.31 -6.71 6.96
C PHE A 171 3.14 -6.26 7.82
N LEU A 172 2.95 -4.96 7.89
CA LEU A 172 1.78 -4.34 8.49
C LEU A 172 0.68 -4.20 7.44
N TRP A 173 -0.54 -4.42 7.87
CA TRP A 173 -1.70 -4.29 7.01
C TRP A 173 -2.97 -3.98 7.80
N GLN A 174 -4.07 -3.82 7.11
CA GLN A 174 -5.40 -4.02 7.65
C GLN A 174 -6.08 -5.16 6.90
N GLU A 175 -6.94 -5.83 7.58
CA GLU A 175 -7.85 -6.84 7.04
C GLU A 175 -9.25 -6.60 7.57
N GLY A 176 -10.19 -6.43 6.65
CA GLY A 176 -11.61 -6.36 6.96
C GLY A 176 -12.26 -7.70 6.73
N HIS A 177 -13.19 -8.07 7.61
CA HIS A 177 -13.93 -9.31 7.53
C HIS A 177 -15.39 -9.04 7.89
N THR A 178 -16.30 -9.32 6.94
CA THR A 178 -17.71 -8.99 7.11
C THR A 178 -18.60 -10.20 6.88
N ALA A 179 -19.73 -10.24 7.60
CA ALA A 179 -20.75 -11.26 7.48
C ALA A 179 -22.10 -10.60 7.18
N HIS A 180 -22.84 -11.16 6.24
CA HIS A 180 -24.10 -10.63 5.72
C HIS A 180 -25.18 -11.72 5.66
N ALA A 181 -26.44 -11.29 5.68
CA ALA A 181 -27.59 -12.19 5.58
C ALA A 181 -27.81 -12.71 4.16
N THR A 182 -27.48 -11.91 3.13
CA THR A 182 -27.71 -12.27 1.73
C THR A 182 -26.45 -12.18 0.88
N LYS A 183 -26.48 -12.89 -0.24
CA LYS A 183 -25.42 -12.85 -1.26
C LYS A 183 -25.23 -11.43 -1.80
N GLU A 184 -26.32 -10.79 -2.13
CA GLU A 184 -26.34 -9.45 -2.72
C GLU A 184 -25.74 -8.39 -1.80
N GLU A 185 -25.99 -8.49 -0.49
CA GLU A 185 -25.39 -7.62 0.53
C GLU A 185 -23.86 -7.78 0.56
N ALA A 186 -23.38 -9.03 0.58
CA ALA A 186 -21.95 -9.33 0.61
C ALA A 186 -21.24 -8.89 -0.70
N GLU A 187 -21.83 -9.15 -1.86
CA GLU A 187 -21.27 -8.70 -3.15
C GLU A 187 -21.16 -7.18 -3.21
N LYS A 188 -22.20 -6.46 -2.80
CA LYS A 188 -22.18 -5.00 -2.71
C LYS A 188 -21.12 -4.47 -1.75
N GLU A 189 -20.96 -5.13 -0.61
CA GLU A 189 -19.94 -4.76 0.36
C GLU A 189 -18.53 -4.95 -0.21
N ALA A 190 -18.25 -6.09 -0.85
CA ALA A 190 -16.95 -6.32 -1.49
C ALA A 190 -16.63 -5.26 -2.56
N GLN A 191 -17.59 -4.88 -3.38
CA GLN A 191 -17.43 -3.83 -4.40
C GLN A 191 -17.28 -2.44 -3.76
N LYS A 192 -18.06 -2.13 -2.72
CA LYS A 192 -17.96 -0.86 -1.98
C LYS A 192 -16.55 -0.67 -1.40
N MET A 193 -15.99 -1.70 -0.79
CA MET A 193 -14.65 -1.62 -0.21
C MET A 193 -13.56 -1.50 -1.28
N LEU A 194 -13.74 -2.08 -2.45
CA LEU A 194 -12.86 -1.82 -3.59
C LEU A 194 -12.86 -0.33 -3.97
N HIS A 195 -14.03 0.30 -4.02
CA HIS A 195 -14.14 1.73 -4.32
C HIS A 195 -13.52 2.60 -3.24
N VAL A 196 -13.63 2.22 -1.97
CA VAL A 196 -12.92 2.91 -0.87
C VAL A 196 -11.40 2.88 -1.10
N TYR A 197 -10.85 1.73 -1.49
CA TYR A 197 -9.43 1.62 -1.80
C TYR A 197 -9.02 2.44 -3.02
N ALA A 198 -9.85 2.46 -4.07
CA ALA A 198 -9.60 3.27 -5.27
C ALA A 198 -9.63 4.76 -4.93
N ASP A 199 -10.61 5.22 -4.15
CA ASP A 199 -10.73 6.61 -3.69
C ASP A 199 -9.51 7.01 -2.87
N PHE A 200 -9.07 6.17 -1.94
CA PHE A 200 -7.86 6.42 -1.16
C PHE A 200 -6.62 6.51 -2.05
N ALA A 201 -6.43 5.57 -2.98
CA ALA A 201 -5.30 5.56 -3.89
C ALA A 201 -5.25 6.84 -4.75
N GLU A 202 -6.38 7.25 -5.32
CA GLU A 202 -6.45 8.39 -6.24
C GLU A 202 -6.41 9.74 -5.51
N ASN A 203 -7.20 9.92 -4.46
CA ASN A 203 -7.37 11.21 -3.79
C ASN A 203 -6.38 11.49 -2.67
N TRP A 204 -5.77 10.45 -2.07
CA TRP A 204 -4.79 10.59 -0.99
C TRP A 204 -3.38 10.25 -1.43
N MET A 205 -3.19 9.11 -2.08
CA MET A 205 -1.89 8.72 -2.60
C MET A 205 -1.55 9.42 -3.93
N ALA A 206 -2.52 10.03 -4.59
CA ALA A 206 -2.39 10.56 -5.95
C ALA A 206 -1.94 9.49 -6.97
N VAL A 207 -2.35 8.24 -6.77
CA VAL A 207 -2.02 7.09 -7.62
C VAL A 207 -3.26 6.66 -8.38
N PRO A 208 -3.31 6.85 -9.71
CA PRO A 208 -4.41 6.37 -10.53
C PRO A 208 -4.39 4.84 -10.61
N VAL A 209 -5.55 4.22 -10.45
CA VAL A 209 -5.69 2.76 -10.44
C VAL A 209 -6.73 2.28 -11.46
N VAL A 210 -6.57 1.03 -11.90
CA VAL A 210 -7.58 0.31 -12.67
C VAL A 210 -8.27 -0.66 -11.74
N GLN A 211 -9.60 -0.55 -11.65
CA GLN A 211 -10.45 -1.46 -10.88
C GLN A 211 -10.94 -2.60 -11.79
N GLY A 212 -10.96 -3.82 -11.26
CA GLY A 212 -11.44 -4.96 -12.00
C GLY A 212 -11.62 -6.21 -11.15
N VAL A 213 -12.07 -7.28 -11.78
CA VAL A 213 -12.20 -8.60 -11.18
C VAL A 213 -11.08 -9.52 -11.67
N LYS A 214 -10.50 -10.30 -10.77
CA LYS A 214 -9.44 -11.28 -11.07
C LYS A 214 -9.99 -12.46 -11.88
N SER A 215 -9.12 -13.07 -12.70
CA SER A 215 -9.39 -14.38 -13.29
C SER A 215 -9.57 -15.45 -12.20
N ALA A 216 -10.20 -16.56 -12.55
CA ALA A 216 -10.43 -17.66 -11.60
C ALA A 216 -9.14 -18.21 -10.98
N THR A 217 -8.04 -18.23 -11.74
CA THR A 217 -6.73 -18.74 -11.29
C THR A 217 -5.97 -17.77 -10.39
N GLU A 218 -6.32 -16.49 -10.41
CA GLU A 218 -5.68 -15.41 -9.62
C GLU A 218 -6.53 -14.96 -8.41
N ARG A 219 -7.64 -15.64 -8.15
CA ARG A 219 -8.49 -15.36 -7.00
C ARG A 219 -7.78 -15.66 -5.68
N PHE A 220 -8.19 -14.97 -4.64
CA PHE A 220 -7.80 -15.33 -3.28
C PHE A 220 -8.31 -16.72 -2.92
N ALA A 221 -7.49 -17.50 -2.24
CA ALA A 221 -7.83 -18.86 -1.82
C ALA A 221 -9.09 -18.89 -0.93
N GLY A 222 -10.13 -19.58 -1.38
CA GLY A 222 -11.43 -19.63 -0.72
C GLY A 222 -12.45 -18.56 -1.18
N ALA A 223 -12.09 -17.67 -2.10
CA ALA A 223 -13.00 -16.66 -2.62
C ALA A 223 -13.76 -17.14 -3.88
N LEU A 224 -15.01 -16.71 -4.01
CA LEU A 224 -15.79 -16.86 -5.25
C LEU A 224 -15.42 -15.80 -6.27
N ASP A 225 -15.16 -14.56 -5.83
CA ASP A 225 -14.64 -13.48 -6.64
C ASP A 225 -13.63 -12.65 -5.86
N THR A 226 -12.61 -12.16 -6.58
CA THR A 226 -11.60 -11.24 -6.05
C THR A 226 -11.57 -10.00 -6.91
N TYR A 227 -11.89 -8.87 -6.32
CA TYR A 227 -11.75 -7.55 -6.91
C TYR A 227 -10.39 -6.95 -6.57
N THR A 228 -9.84 -6.14 -7.48
CA THR A 228 -8.49 -5.58 -7.34
C THR A 228 -8.43 -4.15 -7.82
N ILE A 229 -7.52 -3.37 -7.23
CA ILE A 229 -7.02 -2.12 -7.80
C ILE A 229 -5.58 -2.34 -8.26
N GLU A 230 -5.31 -2.04 -9.53
CA GLU A 230 -4.01 -2.22 -10.18
C GLU A 230 -3.41 -0.86 -10.52
N ALA A 231 -2.22 -0.57 -10.00
CA ALA A 231 -1.47 0.64 -10.30
C ALA A 231 -0.35 0.37 -11.31
N MET A 232 -0.01 1.36 -12.13
CA MET A 232 1.12 1.30 -13.04
C MET A 232 2.31 2.03 -12.42
N MET A 233 3.44 1.33 -12.29
CA MET A 233 4.69 1.91 -11.82
C MET A 233 5.45 2.57 -12.98
N GLN A 234 6.46 3.40 -12.68
CA GLN A 234 7.20 4.17 -13.70
C GLN A 234 8.00 3.30 -14.68
N ASP A 235 8.24 2.03 -14.37
CA ASP A 235 8.84 1.05 -15.29
C ASP A 235 7.80 0.26 -16.10
N GLY A 236 6.55 0.71 -16.09
CA GLY A 236 5.45 0.09 -16.83
C GLY A 236 4.93 -1.21 -16.25
N LYS A 237 5.40 -1.64 -15.06
CA LYS A 237 4.88 -2.84 -14.41
C LYS A 237 3.66 -2.54 -13.57
N ALA A 238 2.80 -3.56 -13.44
CA ALA A 238 1.64 -3.51 -12.56
C ALA A 238 2.03 -3.79 -11.11
N LEU A 239 1.38 -3.08 -10.19
CA LEU A 239 1.39 -3.37 -8.77
C LEU A 239 -0.04 -3.50 -8.27
N GLN A 240 -0.40 -4.70 -7.79
CA GLN A 240 -1.64 -4.91 -7.05
C GLN A 240 -1.60 -4.12 -5.76
N SER A 241 -2.47 -3.12 -5.64
CA SER A 241 -2.43 -2.13 -4.57
C SER A 241 -3.53 -2.30 -3.52
N GLY A 242 -4.45 -3.22 -3.74
CA GLY A 242 -5.49 -3.58 -2.78
C GLY A 242 -6.45 -4.60 -3.39
N THR A 243 -7.04 -5.43 -2.54
CA THR A 243 -8.01 -6.45 -2.95
C THR A 243 -9.21 -6.49 -2.03
N SER A 244 -10.35 -6.83 -2.61
CA SER A 244 -11.59 -7.07 -1.91
C SER A 244 -12.21 -8.36 -2.42
N HIS A 245 -12.56 -9.27 -1.51
CA HIS A 245 -12.95 -10.63 -1.83
C HIS A 245 -14.42 -10.87 -1.46
N PHE A 246 -15.17 -11.43 -2.40
CA PHE A 246 -16.44 -12.06 -2.11
C PHE A 246 -16.17 -13.54 -1.81
N LEU A 247 -16.29 -13.92 -0.54
CA LEU A 247 -15.93 -15.26 -0.05
C LEU A 247 -17.10 -16.26 -0.17
N GLY A 248 -18.30 -15.80 -0.52
CA GLY A 248 -19.49 -16.64 -0.52
C GLY A 248 -19.81 -17.18 0.87
N GLN A 249 -20.05 -18.48 0.96
CA GLN A 249 -20.35 -19.18 2.22
C GLN A 249 -19.27 -20.19 2.63
N ASN A 250 -18.11 -20.20 1.95
CA ASN A 250 -17.10 -21.24 2.15
C ASN A 250 -16.60 -21.28 3.61
N PHE A 251 -16.18 -20.13 4.15
CA PHE A 251 -15.73 -20.04 5.55
C PHE A 251 -16.88 -20.23 6.54
N ALA A 252 -18.07 -19.72 6.24
CA ALA A 252 -19.24 -19.91 7.09
C ALA A 252 -19.58 -21.40 7.25
N LYS A 253 -19.54 -22.18 6.18
CA LYS A 253 -19.76 -23.63 6.19
C LYS A 253 -18.63 -24.37 6.91
N ALA A 254 -17.37 -24.03 6.64
CA ALA A 254 -16.21 -24.66 7.26
C ALA A 254 -16.19 -24.49 8.79
N PHE A 255 -16.63 -23.35 9.31
CA PHE A 255 -16.64 -23.05 10.75
C PHE A 255 -18.02 -23.13 11.40
N GLY A 256 -19.08 -23.44 10.65
CA GLY A 256 -20.42 -23.58 11.15
C GLY A 256 -21.05 -22.26 11.62
N VAL A 257 -20.84 -21.19 10.88
CA VAL A 257 -21.38 -19.85 11.21
C VAL A 257 -22.75 -19.69 10.55
N THR A 258 -23.78 -19.83 11.35
CA THR A 258 -25.19 -19.73 10.94
C THR A 258 -25.92 -18.66 11.74
N PHE A 259 -27.00 -18.16 11.19
CA PHE A 259 -27.92 -17.24 11.86
C PHE A 259 -29.37 -17.71 11.67
N LEU A 260 -30.25 -17.38 12.59
CA LEU A 260 -31.67 -17.54 12.40
C LEU A 260 -32.22 -16.37 11.57
N ASN A 261 -32.81 -16.68 10.42
CA ASN A 261 -33.47 -15.70 9.59
C ASN A 261 -34.78 -15.19 10.22
N LYS A 262 -35.51 -14.30 9.53
CA LYS A 262 -36.75 -13.71 10.01
C LYS A 262 -37.85 -14.75 10.24
N ASP A 263 -37.76 -15.91 9.61
CA ASP A 263 -38.70 -17.04 9.74
C ASP A 263 -38.20 -18.08 10.74
N ASN A 264 -37.19 -17.76 11.57
CA ASN A 264 -36.53 -18.65 12.52
C ASN A 264 -35.91 -19.92 11.89
N LYS A 265 -35.50 -19.86 10.65
CA LYS A 265 -34.78 -20.93 9.97
C LYS A 265 -33.27 -20.65 9.98
N PRO A 266 -32.40 -21.64 10.22
CA PRO A 266 -30.98 -21.49 10.19
C PRO A 266 -30.48 -21.35 8.75
N GLU A 267 -29.62 -20.35 8.52
CA GLU A 267 -28.93 -20.10 7.24
C GLU A 267 -27.47 -19.80 7.49
N TYR A 268 -26.60 -20.17 6.56
CA TYR A 268 -25.19 -19.74 6.58
C TYR A 268 -25.08 -18.29 6.16
N VAL A 269 -24.19 -17.53 6.83
CA VAL A 269 -23.89 -16.16 6.45
C VAL A 269 -23.08 -16.09 5.16
N TRP A 270 -23.16 -14.95 4.49
CA TRP A 270 -22.35 -14.59 3.33
C TRP A 270 -21.20 -13.69 3.76
N ALA A 271 -20.01 -13.93 3.23
CA ALA A 271 -18.77 -13.39 3.74
C ALA A 271 -18.04 -12.51 2.73
N THR A 272 -17.35 -11.48 3.23
CA THR A 272 -16.32 -10.75 2.50
C THR A 272 -15.05 -10.63 3.32
N SER A 273 -13.93 -10.45 2.63
CA SER A 273 -12.70 -9.93 3.24
C SER A 273 -12.02 -8.93 2.31
N TRP A 274 -11.29 -7.98 2.87
CA TRP A 274 -10.64 -6.94 2.09
C TRP A 274 -9.40 -6.42 2.83
N GLY A 275 -8.33 -6.08 2.08
CA GLY A 275 -7.05 -5.74 2.67
C GLY A 275 -6.15 -4.88 1.80
N VAL A 276 -5.39 -4.00 2.49
CA VAL A 276 -4.23 -3.29 1.98
C VAL A 276 -3.11 -3.32 3.01
N SER A 277 -1.89 -3.17 2.55
CA SER A 277 -0.69 -3.32 3.38
C SER A 277 0.28 -2.15 3.19
N THR A 278 1.39 -2.19 3.92
CA THR A 278 2.55 -1.30 3.72
C THR A 278 3.13 -1.35 2.31
N ARG A 279 2.67 -2.27 1.44
CA ARG A 279 2.93 -2.23 -0.02
C ARG A 279 2.53 -0.89 -0.65
N LEU A 280 1.54 -0.20 -0.11
CA LEU A 280 1.12 1.13 -0.56
C LEU A 280 2.23 2.17 -0.46
N ILE A 281 3.16 2.05 0.49
CA ILE A 281 4.36 2.91 0.56
C ILE A 281 5.25 2.65 -0.67
N GLY A 282 5.43 1.38 -1.04
CA GLY A 282 6.13 1.03 -2.28
C GLY A 282 5.46 1.62 -3.53
N ALA A 283 4.13 1.56 -3.60
CA ALA A 283 3.36 2.18 -4.68
C ALA A 283 3.61 3.69 -4.77
N LEU A 284 3.59 4.41 -3.65
CA LEU A 284 3.92 5.85 -3.60
C LEU A 284 5.30 6.14 -4.17
N ILE A 285 6.31 5.42 -3.71
CA ILE A 285 7.70 5.60 -4.15
C ILE A 285 7.80 5.38 -5.66
N MET A 286 7.28 4.27 -6.14
CA MET A 286 7.43 3.85 -7.54
C MET A 286 6.56 4.64 -8.53
N THR A 287 5.54 5.34 -8.04
CA THR A 287 4.68 6.18 -8.88
C THR A 287 5.23 7.61 -9.01
N HIS A 288 5.73 8.20 -7.93
CA HIS A 288 5.99 9.64 -7.88
C HIS A 288 7.45 10.04 -7.78
N SER A 289 8.29 9.21 -7.17
CA SER A 289 9.67 9.57 -6.84
C SER A 289 10.56 9.69 -8.07
N ASP A 290 11.63 10.47 -7.95
CA ASP A 290 12.55 10.77 -9.04
C ASP A 290 14.01 10.46 -8.67
N ASP A 291 14.95 10.92 -9.49
CA ASP A 291 16.38 10.68 -9.28
C ASP A 291 16.99 11.58 -8.19
N ASN A 292 16.22 12.52 -7.63
CA ASN A 292 16.61 13.36 -6.50
C ASN A 292 16.06 12.86 -5.15
N GLY A 293 15.11 11.96 -5.17
CA GLY A 293 14.53 11.41 -3.94
C GLY A 293 13.04 11.11 -4.02
N LEU A 294 12.40 11.05 -2.85
CA LEU A 294 10.96 10.91 -2.74
C LEU A 294 10.24 12.14 -3.30
N VAL A 295 9.08 11.90 -3.89
CA VAL A 295 8.05 12.92 -4.15
C VAL A 295 6.79 12.44 -3.47
N LEU A 296 6.43 13.07 -2.35
CA LEU A 296 5.28 12.64 -1.56
C LEU A 296 4.04 13.50 -1.87
N PRO A 297 2.87 12.87 -1.99
CA PRO A 297 1.64 13.63 -2.03
C PRO A 297 1.48 14.41 -0.72
N PRO A 298 1.18 15.71 -0.77
CA PRO A 298 1.04 16.53 0.43
C PRO A 298 0.10 15.98 1.49
N LYS A 299 -0.98 15.31 1.09
CA LYS A 299 -1.94 14.70 2.02
C LYS A 299 -1.35 13.57 2.88
N LEU A 300 -0.28 12.92 2.42
CA LEU A 300 0.38 11.81 3.12
C LEU A 300 1.81 12.13 3.57
N ALA A 301 2.32 13.31 3.27
CA ALA A 301 3.66 13.72 3.70
C ALA A 301 3.71 13.94 5.23
N PRO A 302 4.65 13.29 5.95
CA PRO A 302 4.82 13.53 7.39
C PRO A 302 5.17 14.98 7.72
N ILE A 303 5.98 15.59 6.86
CA ILE A 303 6.33 17.01 6.89
C ILE A 303 5.83 17.60 5.57
N GLN A 304 4.82 18.47 5.63
CA GLN A 304 4.28 19.12 4.44
C GLN A 304 5.07 20.35 4.05
N VAL A 305 5.56 21.07 5.05
CA VAL A 305 6.35 22.29 4.88
C VAL A 305 7.56 22.23 5.80
N VAL A 306 8.74 22.40 5.23
CA VAL A 306 9.96 22.64 6.01
C VAL A 306 10.38 24.09 5.85
N ILE A 307 10.76 24.73 6.94
CA ILE A 307 11.25 26.09 6.97
C ILE A 307 12.69 26.07 7.47
N VAL A 308 13.60 26.62 6.69
CA VAL A 308 15.04 26.62 6.99
C VAL A 308 15.55 28.06 7.00
N PRO A 309 15.96 28.60 8.17
CA PRO A 309 16.66 29.87 8.22
C PRO A 309 18.09 29.73 7.66
N VAL A 310 18.52 30.70 6.87
CA VAL A 310 19.88 30.77 6.34
C VAL A 310 20.59 31.97 6.96
N THR A 311 21.45 31.71 7.92
CA THR A 311 22.10 32.73 8.72
C THR A 311 23.51 32.29 9.15
N LYS A 312 24.29 33.26 9.61
CA LYS A 312 25.56 33.01 10.27
C LYS A 312 25.44 32.81 11.79
N GLY A 313 24.20 32.75 12.30
CA GLY A 313 23.89 32.56 13.71
C GLY A 313 23.59 33.87 14.47
N GLY A 314 23.45 33.78 15.81
CA GLY A 314 23.29 34.90 16.70
C GLY A 314 22.01 35.72 16.50
N ASP A 315 22.13 37.04 16.59
CA ASP A 315 20.99 37.97 16.53
C ASP A 315 20.18 37.87 15.23
N GLN A 316 20.86 37.53 14.11
CA GLN A 316 20.17 37.36 12.83
C GLN A 316 19.22 36.16 12.86
N LEU A 317 19.62 35.05 13.49
CA LEU A 317 18.73 33.88 13.66
C LEU A 317 17.52 34.25 14.50
N ASN A 318 17.72 35.00 15.61
CA ASN A 318 16.63 35.44 16.47
C ASN A 318 15.62 36.30 15.69
N ALA A 319 16.11 37.27 14.91
CA ALA A 319 15.25 38.15 14.12
C ALA A 319 14.47 37.37 13.02
N ILE A 320 15.11 36.41 12.34
CA ILE A 320 14.43 35.54 11.38
C ILE A 320 13.38 34.67 12.07
N THR A 321 13.71 34.09 13.21
CA THR A 321 12.78 33.25 13.99
C THR A 321 11.57 34.05 14.46
N GLU A 322 11.78 35.27 14.99
CA GLU A 322 10.70 36.15 15.38
C GLU A 322 9.77 36.47 14.21
N LYS A 323 10.33 36.76 13.02
CA LYS A 323 9.54 37.03 11.81
C LYS A 323 8.78 35.82 11.31
N LEU A 324 9.32 34.61 11.43
CA LEU A 324 8.72 33.35 10.94
C LEU A 324 7.72 32.73 11.94
N THR A 325 7.82 33.03 13.22
CA THR A 325 6.95 32.43 14.26
C THR A 325 5.46 32.59 13.96
N PRO A 326 4.94 33.76 13.55
CA PRO A 326 3.54 33.88 13.16
C PRO A 326 3.17 32.97 11.99
N VAL A 327 4.00 32.92 10.96
CA VAL A 327 3.78 32.06 9.77
C VAL A 327 3.72 30.57 10.16
N ILE A 328 4.64 30.12 11.02
CA ILE A 328 4.67 28.75 11.52
C ILE A 328 3.37 28.42 12.27
N ASN A 329 2.94 29.33 13.15
CA ASN A 329 1.74 29.14 13.95
C ASN A 329 0.46 29.12 13.09
N GLU A 330 0.36 30.02 12.11
CA GLU A 330 -0.77 30.06 11.18
C GLU A 330 -0.84 28.81 10.31
N LEU A 331 0.29 28.34 9.75
CA LEU A 331 0.35 27.08 8.99
C LEU A 331 -0.11 25.90 9.85
N ARG A 332 0.35 25.80 11.09
CA ARG A 332 -0.08 24.76 12.03
C ARG A 332 -1.56 24.85 12.39
N ALA A 333 -2.06 26.06 12.59
CA ALA A 333 -3.49 26.29 12.83
C ALA A 333 -4.37 25.89 11.64
N ALA A 334 -3.83 26.00 10.42
CA ALA A 334 -4.45 25.48 9.19
C ALA A 334 -4.33 23.95 9.02
N GLY A 335 -3.79 23.24 10.02
CA GLY A 335 -3.63 21.78 9.98
C GLY A 335 -2.44 21.28 9.16
N ILE A 336 -1.52 22.16 8.79
CA ILE A 336 -0.32 21.83 8.02
C ILE A 336 0.80 21.39 8.95
N SER A 337 1.43 20.26 8.67
CA SER A 337 2.60 19.78 9.41
C SER A 337 3.85 20.55 8.98
N VAL A 338 4.38 21.35 9.91
CA VAL A 338 5.53 22.24 9.69
C VAL A 338 6.73 21.80 10.52
N LYS A 339 7.86 21.62 9.87
CA LYS A 339 9.16 21.49 10.50
C LYS A 339 9.94 22.80 10.35
N TYR A 340 10.24 23.45 11.48
CA TYR A 340 11.21 24.55 11.54
C TYR A 340 12.57 23.97 11.90
N ASP A 341 13.56 24.10 11.02
CA ASP A 341 14.90 23.51 11.19
C ASP A 341 15.96 24.61 11.32
N ASP A 342 16.08 25.12 12.51
CA ASP A 342 17.07 26.13 12.96
C ASP A 342 18.35 25.51 13.54
N ALA A 343 18.45 24.17 13.62
CA ALA A 343 19.61 23.49 14.16
C ALA A 343 20.91 23.88 13.43
N ASP A 344 21.97 24.12 14.15
CA ASP A 344 23.27 24.57 13.65
C ASP A 344 24.23 23.41 13.30
N ASN A 345 23.83 22.17 13.60
CA ASN A 345 24.64 20.97 13.38
C ASN A 345 24.82 20.55 11.92
N LYS A 346 24.06 21.16 11.00
CA LYS A 346 24.09 20.90 9.56
C LYS A 346 24.03 22.20 8.77
N ARG A 347 24.82 22.28 7.68
CA ARG A 347 24.80 23.44 6.77
C ARG A 347 23.48 23.48 5.99
N PRO A 348 22.99 24.67 5.58
CA PRO A 348 21.74 24.81 4.82
C PRO A 348 21.69 23.92 3.58
N GLY A 349 22.75 23.84 2.78
CA GLY A 349 22.80 22.99 1.60
C GLY A 349 22.64 21.49 1.88
N PHE A 350 23.06 21.01 3.06
CA PHE A 350 22.79 19.65 3.49
C PHE A 350 21.30 19.46 3.84
N LYS A 351 20.73 20.39 4.60
CA LYS A 351 19.29 20.35 4.96
C LYS A 351 18.42 20.36 3.71
N PHE A 352 18.74 21.19 2.72
CA PHE A 352 18.02 21.24 1.44
C PHE A 352 18.03 19.88 0.74
N ALA A 353 19.22 19.26 0.64
CA ALA A 353 19.36 17.94 0.02
C ALA A 353 18.62 16.84 0.80
N ASP A 354 18.66 16.88 2.12
CA ASP A 354 17.99 15.89 2.99
C ASP A 354 16.46 15.98 2.86
N TYR A 355 15.88 17.17 2.92
CA TYR A 355 14.43 17.36 2.76
C TYR A 355 13.94 17.12 1.32
N GLU A 356 14.77 17.39 0.31
CA GLU A 356 14.51 17.03 -1.08
C GLU A 356 14.49 15.51 -1.24
N LEU A 357 15.47 14.81 -0.67
CA LEU A 357 15.53 13.34 -0.65
C LEU A 357 14.32 12.72 0.07
N LYS A 358 13.88 13.30 1.16
CA LYS A 358 12.69 12.89 1.94
C LYS A 358 11.35 13.27 1.30
N GLY A 359 11.38 14.01 0.20
CA GLY A 359 10.18 14.34 -0.55
C GLY A 359 9.25 15.33 0.13
N VAL A 360 9.77 16.21 0.98
CA VAL A 360 8.97 17.27 1.63
C VAL A 360 8.37 18.17 0.56
N PRO A 361 7.04 18.32 0.48
CA PRO A 361 6.38 18.99 -0.64
C PRO A 361 6.79 20.45 -0.84
N VAL A 362 6.92 21.21 0.25
CA VAL A 362 7.25 22.64 0.20
C VAL A 362 8.42 22.95 1.14
N ARG A 363 9.41 23.65 0.62
CA ARG A 363 10.51 24.23 1.41
C ARG A 363 10.44 25.74 1.35
N LEU A 364 10.41 26.36 2.52
CA LEU A 364 10.53 27.81 2.72
C LEU A 364 11.92 28.13 3.26
N VAL A 365 12.54 29.16 2.71
CA VAL A 365 13.87 29.61 3.13
C VAL A 365 13.84 31.11 3.36
N MET A 366 14.38 31.56 4.49
CA MET A 366 14.58 32.98 4.78
C MET A 366 16.02 33.23 5.18
N GLY A 367 16.67 34.11 4.44
CA GLY A 367 18.00 34.63 4.76
C GLY A 367 17.93 36.08 5.23
N GLY A 368 19.12 36.69 5.49
CA GLY A 368 19.18 38.07 5.93
C GLY A 368 18.60 39.08 4.90
N ARG A 369 18.79 38.85 3.60
CA ARG A 369 18.20 39.68 2.54
C ARG A 369 16.69 39.58 2.48
N ASP A 370 16.16 38.37 2.65
CA ASP A 370 14.72 38.12 2.66
C ASP A 370 14.07 38.80 3.86
N LEU A 371 14.74 38.78 5.01
CA LEU A 371 14.29 39.47 6.21
C LEU A 371 14.17 40.99 5.99
N GLU A 372 15.21 41.61 5.35
CA GLU A 372 15.22 43.03 5.04
C GLU A 372 14.14 43.43 4.03
N GLN A 373 13.90 42.57 3.03
CA GLN A 373 12.93 42.80 1.96
C GLN A 373 11.50 42.36 2.28
N GLY A 374 11.29 41.67 3.40
CA GLY A 374 9.99 41.09 3.75
C GLY A 374 9.55 39.99 2.80
N THR A 375 10.51 39.21 2.28
CA THR A 375 10.28 38.12 1.33
C THR A 375 10.69 36.77 1.90
N ILE A 376 10.34 35.71 1.19
CA ILE A 376 10.71 34.32 1.49
C ILE A 376 10.88 33.52 0.20
N GLU A 377 11.91 32.67 0.10
CA GLU A 377 12.05 31.72 -1.00
C GLU A 377 11.11 30.56 -0.78
N VAL A 378 10.36 30.18 -1.81
CA VAL A 378 9.49 29.01 -1.86
C VAL A 378 10.04 28.03 -2.90
N MET A 379 10.21 26.78 -2.53
CA MET A 379 10.57 25.70 -3.45
C MET A 379 9.52 24.60 -3.37
N ARG A 380 9.00 24.19 -4.51
CA ARG A 380 8.09 23.05 -4.63
C ARG A 380 8.85 21.80 -5.07
N ARG A 381 8.59 20.67 -4.41
CA ARG A 381 9.33 19.42 -4.62
C ARG A 381 9.02 18.73 -5.96
N ASP A 382 7.79 18.81 -6.41
CA ASP A 382 7.30 18.07 -7.59
C ASP A 382 7.88 18.58 -8.92
N THR A 383 8.25 19.85 -9.01
CA THR A 383 8.87 20.48 -10.20
C THR A 383 10.28 21.00 -9.96
N LEU A 384 10.73 21.09 -8.69
CA LEU A 384 11.98 21.72 -8.24
C LEU A 384 12.06 23.21 -8.55
N GLU A 385 10.97 23.84 -8.92
CA GLU A 385 10.89 25.27 -9.16
C GLU A 385 11.02 26.05 -7.85
N LYS A 386 11.67 27.20 -7.98
CA LYS A 386 11.89 28.16 -6.89
C LYS A 386 11.38 29.51 -7.28
N GLU A 387 10.79 30.20 -6.32
CA GLU A 387 10.37 31.58 -6.49
C GLU A 387 10.52 32.35 -5.17
N THR A 388 10.61 33.67 -5.25
CA THR A 388 10.62 34.56 -4.11
C THR A 388 9.25 35.22 -3.99
N ARG A 389 8.67 35.16 -2.80
CA ARG A 389 7.33 35.69 -2.48
C ARG A 389 7.39 36.69 -1.34
N PRO A 390 6.49 37.68 -1.28
CA PRO A 390 6.26 38.43 -0.05
C PRO A 390 5.87 37.48 1.08
N ILE A 391 6.34 37.75 2.29
CA ILE A 391 5.93 36.98 3.47
C ILE A 391 4.46 37.19 3.80
N ASP A 392 3.94 38.39 3.50
CA ASP A 392 2.53 38.70 3.65
C ASP A 392 1.70 37.84 2.69
N GLY A 393 0.72 37.09 3.22
CA GLY A 393 -0.12 36.17 2.46
C GLY A 393 0.52 34.84 2.15
N ILE A 394 1.72 34.54 2.67
CA ILE A 394 2.45 33.29 2.37
C ILE A 394 1.70 32.04 2.82
N VAL A 395 0.95 32.11 3.91
CA VAL A 395 0.17 30.97 4.44
C VAL A 395 -0.88 30.54 3.43
N VAL A 396 -1.70 31.48 2.95
CA VAL A 396 -2.74 31.22 1.93
C VAL A 396 -2.12 30.68 0.64
N TYR A 397 -0.97 31.25 0.26
CA TYR A 397 -0.23 30.76 -0.92
C TYR A 397 0.22 29.31 -0.74
N VAL A 398 0.80 28.94 0.40
CA VAL A 398 1.28 27.59 0.70
C VAL A 398 0.12 26.60 0.76
N GLU A 399 -1.03 26.97 1.34
CA GLU A 399 -2.23 26.13 1.34
C GLU A 399 -2.69 25.80 -0.08
N GLN A 400 -2.69 26.79 -0.99
CA GLN A 400 -3.03 26.55 -2.38
C GLN A 400 -1.95 25.72 -3.09
N LEU A 401 -0.67 26.03 -2.85
CA LEU A 401 0.46 25.31 -3.43
C LEU A 401 0.44 23.80 -3.09
N LEU A 402 0.10 23.46 -1.85
CA LEU A 402 -0.03 22.04 -1.46
C LEU A 402 -1.16 21.33 -2.24
N LYS A 403 -2.27 22.00 -2.49
CA LYS A 403 -3.35 21.47 -3.35
C LYS A 403 -2.89 21.30 -4.80
N ASP A 404 -2.16 22.28 -5.31
CA ASP A 404 -1.64 22.27 -6.68
C ASP A 404 -0.60 21.16 -6.88
N ILE A 405 0.26 20.92 -5.89
CA ILE A 405 1.23 19.80 -5.91
C ILE A 405 0.49 18.46 -5.92
N GLN A 406 -0.52 18.27 -5.04
CA GLN A 406 -1.33 17.06 -5.00
C GLN A 406 -1.97 16.78 -6.36
N ALA A 407 -2.59 17.78 -6.97
CA ALA A 407 -3.22 17.67 -8.27
C ALA A 407 -2.21 17.40 -9.41
N ASN A 408 -1.05 18.07 -9.37
CA ASN A 408 -0.02 17.94 -10.40
C ASN A 408 0.59 16.54 -10.43
N ILE A 409 0.94 15.97 -9.28
CA ILE A 409 1.52 14.61 -9.24
C ILE A 409 0.50 13.54 -9.64
N TYR A 410 -0.78 13.72 -9.30
CA TYR A 410 -1.87 12.84 -9.78
C TYR A 410 -2.00 12.91 -11.29
N LYS A 411 -2.09 14.13 -11.84
CA LYS A 411 -2.21 14.34 -13.28
C LYS A 411 -1.03 13.72 -14.04
N LYS A 412 0.18 13.91 -13.55
CA LYS A 412 1.40 13.35 -14.17
C LYS A 412 1.36 11.82 -14.18
N ALA A 413 0.94 11.19 -13.09
CA ALA A 413 0.81 9.74 -13.01
C ALA A 413 -0.33 9.21 -13.91
N LEU A 414 -1.45 9.94 -13.98
CA LEU A 414 -2.59 9.61 -14.84
C LEU A 414 -2.22 9.71 -16.32
N ASP A 415 -1.57 10.77 -16.73
CA ASP A 415 -1.11 10.98 -18.11
C ASP A 415 -0.13 9.86 -18.52
N TYR A 416 0.80 9.50 -17.62
CA TYR A 416 1.74 8.39 -17.84
C TYR A 416 0.99 7.06 -18.03
N ARG A 417 0.09 6.70 -17.11
CA ARG A 417 -0.70 5.47 -17.23
C ARG A 417 -1.47 5.42 -18.54
N ASN A 418 -2.19 6.50 -18.87
CA ASN A 418 -3.04 6.53 -20.07
C ASN A 418 -2.22 6.43 -21.37
N ALA A 419 -1.02 6.98 -21.39
CA ALA A 419 -0.10 6.87 -22.52
C ALA A 419 0.51 5.46 -22.68
N HIS A 420 0.41 4.61 -21.66
CA HIS A 420 1.00 3.26 -21.64
C HIS A 420 -0.06 2.15 -21.51
N ILE A 421 -1.32 2.44 -21.85
CA ILE A 421 -2.36 1.43 -22.04
C ILE A 421 -2.52 1.20 -23.54
N TYR A 422 -2.36 -0.04 -23.97
CA TYR A 422 -2.35 -0.43 -25.37
C TYR A 422 -3.41 -1.50 -25.63
N GLU A 423 -4.17 -1.37 -26.71
CA GLU A 423 -4.95 -2.48 -27.27
C GLU A 423 -4.02 -3.35 -28.12
N CYS A 424 -4.07 -4.66 -27.93
CA CYS A 424 -3.26 -5.59 -28.68
C CYS A 424 -3.93 -6.96 -28.75
N ASP A 425 -4.22 -7.42 -29.97
CA ASP A 425 -4.81 -8.73 -30.24
C ASP A 425 -3.91 -9.57 -31.17
N ASN A 426 -2.62 -9.22 -31.28
CA ASN A 426 -1.59 -9.99 -31.96
C ASN A 426 -0.53 -10.47 -30.97
N TYR A 427 -0.36 -11.78 -30.87
CA TYR A 427 0.52 -12.37 -29.84
C TYR A 427 2.01 -12.08 -30.06
N ASP A 428 2.47 -12.05 -31.31
CA ASP A 428 3.88 -11.75 -31.62
C ASP A 428 4.20 -10.28 -31.34
N GLU A 429 3.30 -9.37 -31.71
CA GLU A 429 3.40 -7.95 -31.35
C GLU A 429 3.38 -7.76 -29.83
N PHE A 430 2.47 -8.43 -29.13
CA PHE A 430 2.38 -8.39 -27.68
C PHE A 430 3.70 -8.81 -27.01
N LYS A 431 4.29 -9.95 -27.45
CA LYS A 431 5.57 -10.45 -26.89
C LYS A 431 6.72 -9.47 -27.04
N GLU A 432 6.77 -8.71 -28.11
CA GLU A 432 7.80 -7.68 -28.29
C GLU A 432 7.53 -6.46 -27.42
N ARG A 433 6.33 -5.93 -27.43
CA ARG A 433 5.99 -4.69 -26.75
C ARG A 433 5.96 -4.80 -25.23
N ILE A 434 5.57 -5.95 -24.67
CA ILE A 434 5.49 -6.16 -23.22
C ILE A 434 6.87 -6.08 -22.53
N LYS A 435 7.96 -6.23 -23.28
CA LYS A 435 9.33 -6.08 -22.79
C LYS A 435 9.59 -4.68 -22.26
N ASP A 436 8.99 -3.68 -22.89
CA ASP A 436 9.11 -2.26 -22.54
C ASP A 436 8.14 -1.84 -21.42
N GLY A 437 7.29 -2.77 -20.96
CA GLY A 437 6.26 -2.51 -19.95
C GLY A 437 4.98 -1.95 -20.57
N GLY A 438 4.06 -1.57 -19.71
CA GLY A 438 2.73 -1.08 -20.07
C GLY A 438 1.61 -2.05 -19.73
N PHE A 439 0.40 -1.57 -19.86
CA PHE A 439 -0.83 -2.33 -19.70
C PHE A 439 -1.42 -2.67 -21.08
N PHE A 440 -1.70 -3.95 -21.31
CA PHE A 440 -2.21 -4.43 -22.57
C PHE A 440 -3.65 -4.92 -22.42
N LEU A 441 -4.58 -4.29 -23.15
CA LEU A 441 -5.96 -4.73 -23.27
C LEU A 441 -6.06 -5.72 -24.43
N CYS A 442 -6.25 -6.99 -24.09
CA CYS A 442 -6.29 -8.09 -25.04
C CYS A 442 -7.57 -8.90 -24.88
N HIS A 443 -8.08 -9.44 -25.97
CA HIS A 443 -9.14 -10.44 -25.89
C HIS A 443 -8.64 -11.74 -25.29
N TRP A 444 -9.41 -12.33 -24.39
CA TRP A 444 -9.10 -13.57 -23.69
C TRP A 444 -10.29 -14.53 -23.73
N ASP A 445 -10.02 -15.79 -24.08
CA ASP A 445 -11.02 -16.85 -24.19
C ASP A 445 -11.60 -17.36 -22.85
N GLY A 446 -11.11 -16.81 -21.71
CA GLY A 446 -11.58 -17.17 -20.39
C GLY A 446 -10.98 -18.46 -19.82
N THR A 447 -10.03 -19.11 -20.51
CA THR A 447 -9.48 -20.38 -20.08
C THR A 447 -8.20 -20.25 -19.26
N ALA A 448 -8.05 -21.13 -18.27
CA ALA A 448 -6.83 -21.24 -17.47
C ALA A 448 -5.62 -21.69 -18.32
N GLU A 449 -5.86 -22.46 -19.36
CA GLU A 449 -4.83 -22.94 -20.28
C GLU A 449 -4.14 -21.79 -21.04
N THR A 450 -4.92 -20.87 -21.56
CA THR A 450 -4.41 -19.66 -22.24
C THR A 450 -3.70 -18.74 -21.25
N GLU A 451 -4.26 -18.57 -20.06
CA GLU A 451 -3.63 -17.78 -19.00
C GLU A 451 -2.28 -18.37 -18.56
N ALA A 452 -2.16 -19.68 -18.46
CA ALA A 452 -0.89 -20.35 -18.14
C ALA A 452 0.20 -20.07 -19.19
N LYS A 453 -0.14 -20.05 -20.47
CA LYS A 453 0.81 -19.71 -21.54
C LYS A 453 1.33 -18.28 -21.43
N LEU A 454 0.49 -17.32 -21.05
CA LEU A 454 0.90 -15.94 -20.82
C LEU A 454 1.87 -15.77 -19.63
N LYS A 455 1.85 -16.70 -18.67
CA LYS A 455 2.80 -16.71 -17.54
C LYS A 455 4.18 -17.27 -17.92
N GLU A 456 4.23 -18.08 -18.93
CA GLU A 456 5.46 -18.75 -19.38
C GLU A 456 6.22 -17.93 -20.43
N ASP A 457 5.52 -17.44 -21.46
CA ASP A 457 6.13 -16.73 -22.59
C ASP A 457 5.15 -15.69 -23.21
N PRO A 458 5.40 -14.39 -23.02
CA PRO A 458 6.38 -13.77 -22.10
C PRO A 458 5.88 -13.83 -20.65
N PRO A 459 6.74 -13.66 -19.64
CA PRO A 459 6.31 -13.69 -18.24
C PRO A 459 5.46 -12.47 -17.91
N ALA A 460 4.16 -12.58 -18.19
CA ALA A 460 3.11 -11.58 -17.97
C ALA A 460 1.91 -12.27 -17.33
N THR A 461 1.08 -11.49 -16.63
CA THR A 461 -0.09 -11.99 -15.93
C THR A 461 -1.33 -11.21 -16.32
N ILE A 462 -2.48 -11.90 -16.39
CA ILE A 462 -3.78 -11.25 -16.45
C ILE A 462 -3.99 -10.57 -15.09
N ARG A 463 -4.05 -9.23 -15.11
CA ARG A 463 -4.23 -8.45 -13.88
C ARG A 463 -5.68 -8.44 -13.42
N CYS A 464 -6.58 -8.18 -14.35
CA CYS A 464 -8.03 -8.20 -14.09
C CYS A 464 -8.83 -8.13 -15.41
N VAL A 465 -10.12 -8.38 -15.30
CA VAL A 465 -11.12 -7.90 -16.24
C VAL A 465 -11.50 -6.49 -15.78
N PRO A 466 -11.07 -5.43 -16.48
CA PRO A 466 -11.19 -4.06 -16.01
C PRO A 466 -12.62 -3.52 -16.19
N PHE A 467 -13.11 -2.74 -15.21
CA PHE A 467 -14.46 -2.16 -15.26
C PHE A 467 -14.57 -0.92 -16.14
N MET A 468 -13.45 -0.20 -16.31
CA MET A 468 -13.44 1.08 -17.02
C MET A 468 -13.40 0.95 -18.55
N PHE A 469 -13.24 -0.24 -19.10
CA PHE A 469 -13.18 -0.48 -20.53
C PHE A 469 -14.39 -1.29 -20.99
N GLU A 470 -14.88 -0.95 -22.20
CA GLU A 470 -15.97 -1.68 -22.81
C GLU A 470 -15.57 -3.12 -23.12
N GLN A 471 -16.42 -4.05 -22.75
CA GLN A 471 -16.22 -5.47 -23.03
C GLN A 471 -16.79 -5.77 -24.42
N THR A 472 -15.90 -6.07 -25.36
CA THR A 472 -16.24 -6.35 -26.76
C THR A 472 -15.89 -7.80 -27.12
N PRO A 473 -16.68 -8.46 -27.97
CA PRO A 473 -16.29 -9.76 -28.51
C PRO A 473 -15.11 -9.62 -29.49
N GLY A 474 -14.26 -10.64 -29.53
CA GLY A 474 -13.09 -10.69 -30.41
C GLY A 474 -12.48 -12.07 -30.45
N ILE A 475 -11.21 -12.14 -30.78
CA ILE A 475 -10.45 -13.38 -30.86
C ILE A 475 -9.27 -13.32 -29.88
N ASP A 476 -9.15 -14.35 -29.07
CA ASP A 476 -8.00 -14.53 -28.18
C ASP A 476 -6.70 -14.66 -28.99
N MET A 477 -5.72 -13.81 -28.69
CA MET A 477 -4.47 -13.73 -29.47
C MET A 477 -3.57 -14.96 -29.29
N VAL A 478 -3.74 -15.75 -28.24
CA VAL A 478 -2.92 -16.95 -27.93
C VAL A 478 -3.55 -18.20 -28.49
N SER A 479 -4.86 -18.41 -28.25
CA SER A 479 -5.57 -19.62 -28.62
C SER A 479 -6.24 -19.55 -30.01
N GLY A 480 -6.48 -18.34 -30.53
CA GLY A 480 -7.26 -18.12 -31.75
C GLY A 480 -8.75 -18.40 -31.60
N LYS A 481 -9.24 -18.63 -30.38
CA LYS A 481 -10.65 -18.90 -30.09
C LYS A 481 -11.46 -17.63 -29.91
N PRO A 482 -12.79 -17.67 -30.12
CA PRO A 482 -13.66 -16.54 -29.78
C PRO A 482 -13.55 -16.17 -28.31
N ALA A 483 -13.52 -14.86 -28.03
CA ALA A 483 -13.49 -14.26 -26.72
C ALA A 483 -14.65 -13.27 -26.58
N THR A 484 -15.23 -13.18 -25.39
CA THR A 484 -16.34 -12.26 -25.07
C THR A 484 -15.88 -11.10 -24.21
N GLN A 485 -14.63 -11.09 -23.77
CA GLN A 485 -14.10 -10.10 -22.81
C GLN A 485 -12.66 -9.69 -23.16
N ARG A 486 -12.34 -8.48 -22.82
CA ARG A 486 -10.97 -7.97 -22.77
C ARG A 486 -10.44 -8.03 -21.35
N VAL A 487 -9.17 -8.37 -21.21
CA VAL A 487 -8.45 -8.40 -19.94
C VAL A 487 -7.26 -7.45 -19.99
N LEU A 488 -6.85 -7.00 -18.84
CA LEU A 488 -5.64 -6.21 -18.66
C LEU A 488 -4.48 -7.15 -18.35
N ILE A 489 -3.47 -7.15 -19.21
CA ILE A 489 -2.27 -7.97 -19.08
C ILE A 489 -1.07 -7.06 -18.84
N ALA A 490 -0.20 -7.42 -17.90
CA ALA A 490 1.03 -6.69 -17.64
C ALA A 490 2.09 -7.60 -16.99
N ARG A 491 3.35 -7.18 -17.07
CA ARG A 491 4.38 -7.64 -16.14
C ARG A 491 4.08 -7.04 -14.77
N SER A 492 4.39 -7.75 -13.68
CA SER A 492 4.04 -7.31 -12.33
C SER A 492 5.17 -7.49 -11.32
N TYR A 493 5.02 -6.82 -10.20
CA TYR A 493 5.85 -6.98 -9.01
C TYR A 493 5.38 -8.12 -8.12
#